data_bfbcfcc5e8b9b0520177d9087b5411a3
#
_entry.id   bfbcfcc5e8b9b0520177d9087b5411a3
#
_cell.length_a   1.000
_cell.length_b   1.000
_cell.length_c   1.000
_cell.angle_alpha   90.00
_cell.angle_beta   90.00
_cell.angle_gamma   90.00
#
_symmetry.space_group_name_H-M   'P 1'
#
loop_
_entity.id
_entity.type
_entity.pdbx_description
1 polymer ?
#
loop_
_entity_poly.entity_id
_entity_poly.type
_entity_poly.pdbx_seq_one_letter_code
_entity_poly.pdbx_strand_id
1 'polypeptide(L)'
;MHQHIEWDDPGSASVMQHFKNDPNHYGQPDPGDIISARYQGAMVRVKVDAYRENDAVSIGEVVAIIDTHGGRHKSHHKLEVGHIVRLPDDKRALETPPKDDD
;
A
#
# COMPACT_ATOMS: atom_id res chain seq x y z
N MET A 1 -5.70 -7.74 16.73
CA MET A 1 -4.50 -8.42 16.25
C MET A 1 -4.31 -8.11 14.78
N HIS A 2 -3.08 -7.79 14.40
CA HIS A 2 -2.81 -7.43 13.01
C HIS A 2 -2.69 -8.69 12.17
N GLN A 3 -3.29 -8.68 10.99
CA GLN A 3 -3.18 -9.80 10.09
C GLN A 3 -1.86 -9.74 9.34
N HIS A 4 -1.20 -10.87 9.23
CA HIS A 4 0.03 -10.95 8.44
C HIS A 4 -0.35 -11.08 6.97
N ILE A 5 0.14 -10.17 6.17
CA ILE A 5 -0.14 -10.14 4.74
C ILE A 5 1.19 -10.24 4.00
N GLU A 6 1.24 -11.11 3.02
CA GLU A 6 2.42 -11.20 2.17
C GLU A 6 2.20 -10.33 0.95
N TRP A 7 2.70 -9.12 1.04
CA TRP A 7 2.54 -8.15 -0.03
C TRP A 7 3.38 -8.55 -1.25
N ASP A 8 2.87 -8.24 -2.43
CA ASP A 8 3.64 -8.46 -3.65
C ASP A 8 4.82 -7.50 -3.71
N ASP A 9 5.86 -7.92 -4.41
CA ASP A 9 7.00 -7.05 -4.66
C ASP A 9 6.56 -5.92 -5.59
N PRO A 10 6.73 -4.66 -5.20
CA PRO A 10 6.30 -3.54 -6.04
C PRO A 10 7.15 -3.34 -7.29
N GLY A 11 8.36 -3.89 -7.33
CA GLY A 11 9.22 -3.75 -8.50
C GLY A 11 9.49 -2.29 -8.82
N SER A 12 9.27 -1.90 -10.07
CA SER A 12 9.53 -0.53 -10.51
C SER A 12 8.56 0.48 -9.91
N ALA A 13 7.48 0.03 -9.31
CA ALA A 13 6.54 0.91 -8.63
C ALA A 13 6.88 1.14 -7.17
N SER A 14 8.01 0.63 -6.70
CA SER A 14 8.42 0.78 -5.31
C SER A 14 8.56 2.25 -4.92
N VAL A 15 7.88 2.64 -3.85
CA VAL A 15 7.97 4.00 -3.33
C VAL A 15 9.40 4.30 -2.89
N MET A 16 10.05 3.36 -2.20
CA MET A 16 11.41 3.56 -1.76
C MET A 16 12.36 3.78 -2.92
N GLN A 17 12.19 3.00 -3.98
CA GLN A 17 13.07 3.11 -5.11
C GLN A 17 12.83 4.39 -5.89
N HIS A 18 11.57 4.80 -5.99
CA HIS A 18 11.21 6.01 -6.72
C HIS A 18 11.79 7.26 -6.07
N PHE A 19 11.78 7.33 -4.74
CA PHE A 19 12.25 8.50 -4.02
C PHE A 19 13.67 8.33 -3.47
N LYS A 20 14.38 7.34 -3.96
CA LYS A 20 15.70 7.04 -3.47
C LYS A 20 16.66 8.21 -3.55
N ASN A 21 16.56 9.02 -4.61
CA ASN A 21 17.43 10.15 -4.82
C ASN A 21 16.81 11.49 -4.45
N ASP A 22 15.68 11.46 -3.77
CA ASP A 22 14.97 12.68 -3.41
C ASP A 22 14.43 12.55 -2.00
N PRO A 23 15.29 12.66 -1.00
CA PRO A 23 14.85 12.45 0.39
C PRO A 23 13.83 13.48 0.86
N ASN A 24 13.69 14.59 0.17
CA ASN A 24 12.70 15.58 0.58
C ASN A 24 11.28 15.15 0.28
N HIS A 25 11.11 14.17 -0.59
CA HIS A 25 9.78 13.70 -0.96
C HIS A 25 9.45 12.34 -0.38
N TYR A 26 10.43 11.67 0.24
CA TYR A 26 10.16 10.40 0.88
C TYR A 26 10.04 10.65 2.36
N GLY A 27 8.89 10.45 2.89
CA GLY A 27 8.67 10.66 4.31
C GLY A 27 7.91 9.53 4.92
N GLN A 28 7.92 9.54 6.24
CA GLN A 28 7.11 8.60 7.00
C GLN A 28 5.65 8.97 6.84
N PRO A 29 4.79 7.98 6.64
CA PRO A 29 3.35 8.29 6.58
C PRO A 29 2.86 8.76 7.93
N ASP A 30 1.96 9.71 7.90
CA ASP A 30 1.30 10.22 9.10
C ASP A 30 -0.05 9.54 9.28
N PRO A 31 -0.58 9.51 10.51
CA PRO A 31 -1.94 8.98 10.69
C PRO A 31 -2.93 9.72 9.78
N GLY A 32 -3.75 8.95 9.10
CA GLY A 32 -4.71 9.49 8.15
C GLY A 32 -4.26 9.46 6.70
N ASP A 33 -2.97 9.29 6.47
CA ASP A 33 -2.47 9.18 5.09
C ASP A 33 -2.96 7.88 4.46
N ILE A 34 -3.17 7.94 3.15
CA ILE A 34 -3.51 6.74 2.38
C ILE A 34 -2.27 6.31 1.62
N ILE A 35 -1.85 5.08 1.86
CA ILE A 35 -0.71 4.51 1.15
C ILE A 35 -1.18 3.27 0.41
N SER A 36 -0.41 2.84 -0.57
CA SER A 36 -0.82 1.77 -1.46
C SER A 36 0.24 0.68 -1.50
N ALA A 37 -0.23 -0.54 -1.76
CA ALA A 37 0.65 -1.69 -1.96
C ALA A 37 -0.06 -2.67 -2.89
N ARG A 38 0.70 -3.63 -3.41
CA ARG A 38 0.14 -4.67 -4.25
C ARG A 38 -0.01 -5.95 -3.47
N TYR A 39 -1.13 -6.60 -3.68
CA TYR A 39 -1.41 -7.85 -3.00
C TYR A 39 -2.14 -8.77 -3.97
N GLN A 40 -1.52 -9.89 -4.31
CA GLN A 40 -2.10 -10.90 -5.20
C GLN A 40 -2.62 -10.26 -6.49
N GLY A 41 -1.84 -9.35 -7.06
CA GLY A 41 -2.19 -8.68 -8.31
C GLY A 41 -3.12 -7.49 -8.17
N ALA A 42 -3.70 -7.26 -7.01
CA ALA A 42 -4.60 -6.13 -6.80
C ALA A 42 -3.87 -4.98 -6.11
N MET A 43 -4.38 -3.78 -6.29
CA MET A 43 -3.89 -2.60 -5.58
C MET A 43 -4.71 -2.43 -4.31
N VAL A 44 -4.03 -2.32 -3.19
CA VAL A 44 -4.68 -2.17 -1.89
C VAL A 44 -4.34 -0.80 -1.32
N ARG A 45 -5.34 -0.07 -0.87
CA ARG A 45 -5.15 1.21 -0.20
C ARG A 45 -5.34 1.02 1.28
N VAL A 46 -4.41 1.57 2.04
CA VAL A 46 -4.39 1.44 3.51
C VAL A 46 -4.37 2.83 4.10
N LYS A 47 -5.31 3.10 5.00
CA LYS A 47 -5.33 4.34 5.75
C LYS A 47 -4.48 4.14 6.99
N VAL A 48 -3.41 4.91 7.11
CA VAL A 48 -2.44 4.73 8.18
C VAL A 48 -3.01 5.17 9.52
N ASP A 49 -2.90 4.30 10.51
CA ASP A 49 -3.22 4.64 11.90
C ASP A 49 -1.97 4.97 12.68
N ALA A 50 -0.87 4.29 12.39
CA ALA A 50 0.39 4.50 13.10
C ALA A 50 1.54 4.03 12.22
N TYR A 51 2.71 4.63 12.43
CA TYR A 51 3.91 4.22 11.74
C TYR A 51 4.97 3.82 12.77
N ARG A 52 5.54 2.65 12.58
CA ARG A 52 6.58 2.14 13.48
C ARG A 52 7.94 2.38 12.87
N GLU A 53 8.61 3.39 13.36
CA GLU A 53 9.87 3.82 12.79
C GLU A 53 10.94 2.76 12.89
N ASN A 54 11.00 2.06 14.01
CA ASN A 54 12.02 1.04 14.21
C ASN A 54 11.91 -0.12 13.25
N ASP A 55 10.71 -0.43 12.83
CA ASP A 55 10.44 -1.55 11.93
C ASP A 55 10.21 -1.09 10.51
N ALA A 56 10.16 0.21 10.28
CA ALA A 56 9.84 0.78 8.97
C ALA A 56 8.53 0.19 8.41
N VAL A 57 7.51 0.17 9.25
CA VAL A 57 6.24 -0.45 8.88
C VAL A 57 5.08 0.46 9.29
N SER A 58 4.09 0.57 8.40
CA SER A 58 2.85 1.29 8.68
C SER A 58 1.80 0.30 9.13
N ILE A 59 0.98 0.70 10.09
CA ILE A 59 -0.14 -0.08 10.57
C ILE A 59 -1.40 0.71 10.22
N GLY A 60 -2.32 0.08 9.56
CA GLY A 60 -3.53 0.80 9.17
C GLY A 60 -4.64 -0.11 8.72
N GLU A 61 -5.72 0.52 8.31
CA GLU A 61 -6.94 -0.15 7.90
C GLU A 61 -7.02 -0.21 6.39
N VAL A 62 -7.36 -1.38 5.85
CA VAL A 62 -7.61 -1.52 4.41
C VAL A 62 -8.90 -0.76 4.07
N VAL A 63 -8.79 0.22 3.20
CA VAL A 63 -9.94 1.05 2.83
C VAL A 63 -10.40 0.81 1.40
N ALA A 64 -9.56 0.19 0.57
CA ALA A 64 -9.96 -0.13 -0.82
C ALA A 64 -9.11 -1.26 -1.35
N ILE A 65 -9.71 -2.10 -2.18
CA ILE A 65 -9.02 -3.14 -2.93
C ILE A 65 -9.47 -2.99 -4.37
N ILE A 66 -8.53 -2.77 -5.28
CA ILE A 66 -8.84 -2.45 -6.67
C ILE A 66 -8.10 -3.44 -7.57
N ASP A 67 -8.83 -4.13 -8.43
CA ASP A 67 -8.21 -5.10 -9.33
C ASP A 67 -7.53 -4.41 -10.52
N THR A 68 -6.92 -5.20 -11.39
CA THR A 68 -6.16 -4.65 -12.50
C THR A 68 -7.04 -3.97 -13.54
N HIS A 69 -8.33 -4.16 -13.48
CA HIS A 69 -9.29 -3.54 -14.40
C HIS A 69 -9.98 -2.35 -13.77
N GLY A 70 -9.57 -1.97 -12.56
CA GLY A 70 -10.18 -0.84 -11.87
C GLY A 70 -11.42 -1.19 -11.06
N GLY A 71 -11.77 -2.46 -11.00
CA GLY A 71 -12.93 -2.90 -10.23
C GLY A 71 -12.62 -2.90 -8.74
N ARG A 72 -13.58 -2.49 -7.93
CA ARG A 72 -13.40 -2.46 -6.49
C ARG A 72 -14.00 -3.70 -5.85
N HIS A 73 -13.30 -4.22 -4.86
CA HIS A 73 -13.70 -5.43 -4.17
C HIS A 73 -13.72 -5.19 -2.68
N LYS A 74 -14.60 -5.87 -1.97
CA LYS A 74 -14.62 -5.82 -0.52
C LYS A 74 -13.64 -6.82 0.08
N SER A 75 -13.24 -7.80 -0.69
CA SER A 75 -12.27 -8.80 -0.23
C SER A 75 -11.49 -9.32 -1.43
N HIS A 76 -10.30 -9.83 -1.15
CA HIS A 76 -9.44 -10.40 -2.16
C HIS A 76 -8.50 -11.38 -1.46
N HIS A 77 -8.66 -12.65 -1.76
CA HIS A 77 -7.92 -13.71 -1.07
C HIS A 77 -8.15 -13.61 0.45
N LYS A 78 -7.11 -13.41 1.23
CA LYS A 78 -7.25 -13.36 2.68
C LYS A 78 -7.54 -11.97 3.21
N LEU A 79 -7.55 -10.97 2.33
CA LEU A 79 -7.64 -9.58 2.74
C LEU A 79 -9.05 -9.06 2.55
N GLU A 80 -9.51 -8.24 3.48
CA GLU A 80 -10.83 -7.60 3.38
C GLU A 80 -10.73 -6.14 3.77
N VAL A 81 -11.58 -5.33 3.16
CA VAL A 81 -11.72 -3.93 3.56
C VAL A 81 -12.14 -3.91 5.03
N GLY A 82 -11.48 -3.07 5.80
CA GLY A 82 -11.69 -2.98 7.24
C GLY A 82 -10.68 -3.73 8.08
N HIS A 83 -9.91 -4.63 7.48
CA HIS A 83 -8.87 -5.34 8.22
C HIS A 83 -7.73 -4.39 8.60
N ILE A 84 -7.15 -4.61 9.75
CA ILE A 84 -5.95 -3.89 10.17
C ILE A 84 -4.74 -4.70 9.74
N VAL A 85 -3.85 -4.06 9.01
CA VAL A 85 -2.70 -4.74 8.40
C VAL A 85 -1.43 -3.98 8.69
N ARG A 86 -0.31 -4.64 8.46
CA ARG A 86 1.03 -4.04 8.53
C ARG A 86 1.59 -3.97 7.13
N LEU A 87 2.09 -2.81 6.76
CA LEU A 87 2.64 -2.60 5.43
C LEU A 87 4.07 -2.08 5.56
N PRO A 88 5.07 -2.93 5.28
CA PRO A 88 6.46 -2.48 5.30
C PRO A 88 6.71 -1.44 4.22
N ASP A 89 7.65 -0.52 4.50
CA ASP A 89 7.96 0.54 3.55
C ASP A 89 8.45 -0.02 2.22
N ASP A 90 9.18 -1.12 2.24
CA ASP A 90 9.71 -1.69 1.01
C ASP A 90 8.65 -2.38 0.16
N LYS A 91 7.43 -2.49 0.67
CA LYS A 91 6.31 -3.06 -0.09
C LYS A 91 5.33 -2.00 -0.55
N ARG A 92 5.52 -0.75 -0.16
CA ARG A 92 4.67 0.32 -0.64
C ARG A 92 4.86 0.50 -2.14
N ALA A 93 3.77 0.67 -2.86
CA ALA A 93 3.80 0.82 -4.30
C ALA A 93 3.12 2.13 -4.69
N LEU A 94 3.66 2.79 -5.71
CA LEU A 94 3.01 3.96 -6.26
C LEU A 94 1.80 3.53 -7.06
N GLU A 95 0.73 4.28 -6.95
CA GLU A 95 -0.42 4.05 -7.80
C GLU A 95 -0.21 4.78 -9.11
N THR A 96 -0.30 4.02 -10.20
CA THR A 96 -0.24 4.65 -11.50
C THR A 96 -1.65 5.08 -11.88
N PRO A 97 -1.80 6.25 -12.51
CA PRO A 97 -3.12 6.63 -12.99
C PRO A 97 -3.63 5.62 -14.00
N PRO A 98 -4.92 5.47 -14.12
CA PRO A 98 -5.48 4.61 -15.16
C PRO A 98 -4.95 5.06 -16.51
N LYS A 99 -4.57 4.10 -17.34
CA LYS A 99 -4.13 4.46 -18.64
C LYS A 99 -5.29 4.89 -19.40
N ASP A 100 -5.22 6.07 -19.81
CA ASP A 100 -6.21 6.49 -20.61
C ASP A 100 -5.97 6.16 -21.88
N ASP A 101 -5.76 5.65 -22.38
CA ASP A 101 -5.64 5.39 -23.54
C ASP A 101 -5.87 6.13 -24.32
N ASP A 102 -5.74 6.71 -24.17
CA ASP A 102 -5.93 7.31 -24.71
C ASP A 102 -5.95 7.24 -25.47
#